data_247bd35ca39a1a29be39dd86c0ff1985
#
_entry.id   247bd35ca39a1a29be39dd86c0ff1985
#
_cell.length_a   1.000
_cell.length_b   1.000
_cell.length_c   1.000
_cell.angle_alpha   90.00
_cell.angle_beta   90.00
_cell.angle_gamma   90.00
#
_symmetry.space_group_name_H-M   'P 1'
#
loop_
_entity.id
_entity.type
_entity.pdbx_description
1 polymer ?
#
loop_
_entity_poly.entity_id
_entity_poly.type
_entity_poly.pdbx_seq_one_letter_code
_entity_poly.pdbx_strand_id
1 'polypeptide(L)'
;MNFERLTTYLDELQERYGVPGSDLLVTKNQEEIYRHLTGYRDYEHKEATKEDQLYRLFSATKVITMIAVMQQIEAGKIGLYDELQKFLPEYGTLYVVDESKDYGWGNWPDASAPCHLSHKPIRIIDLMTMTAGLNYNTEPPTGMSLSEDKASAGKKEAQMKGAPGETLTQKVMRAAAQMPLLFEPGTHWAYSLAHDVLAAVVEVVTGQRFSDYLEEHIFLPSGASDLTFHPNAEQEKRMAALYVSKNGTKEMLPCTDLSVLGLRMLSQFESGGGGLIGGVEGYSKVIAALANGGVTGKGERLLTEKSIRLFMTPYTSGELQLDFMKMQKFGYSYGLGVRVLTEKGSSRSPLGEFGWDGAAGAYVLIDPIHHLTIFYAQHTLAYDAVFTEVHPRIRDLVYEALED
;
A
#
# COMPACT_ATOMS: atom_id res chain seq x y z
N MET A 1 13.76 -28.21 -4.30
CA MET A 1 13.16 -26.95 -4.76
C MET A 1 13.55 -26.78 -6.23
N ASN A 2 12.56 -26.72 -7.11
CA ASN A 2 12.80 -26.54 -8.55
C ASN A 2 11.95 -25.35 -9.06
N PHE A 3 12.61 -24.25 -9.39
CA PHE A 3 11.98 -23.02 -9.86
C PHE A 3 11.91 -22.88 -11.38
N GLU A 4 12.23 -23.92 -12.17
CA GLU A 4 12.28 -23.84 -13.64
C GLU A 4 10.94 -23.38 -14.25
N ARG A 5 9.80 -23.92 -13.76
CA ARG A 5 8.47 -23.52 -14.23
C ARG A 5 8.15 -22.06 -13.92
N LEU A 6 8.58 -21.57 -12.75
CA LEU A 6 8.43 -20.16 -12.39
C LEU A 6 9.29 -19.27 -13.27
N THR A 7 10.55 -19.63 -13.48
CA THR A 7 11.47 -18.91 -14.39
C THR A 7 10.87 -18.80 -15.79
N THR A 8 10.44 -19.92 -16.38
CA THR A 8 9.80 -19.94 -17.69
C THR A 8 8.57 -19.01 -17.73
N TYR A 9 7.72 -19.06 -16.71
CA TYR A 9 6.53 -18.21 -16.66
C TYR A 9 6.87 -16.73 -16.60
N LEU A 10 7.89 -16.35 -15.80
CA LEU A 10 8.35 -14.95 -15.69
C LEU A 10 8.94 -14.45 -17.00
N ASP A 11 9.72 -15.26 -17.71
CA ASP A 11 10.31 -14.92 -19.01
C ASP A 11 9.24 -14.69 -20.09
N GLU A 12 8.07 -15.34 -19.97
CA GLU A 12 6.95 -15.20 -20.89
C GLU A 12 6.03 -14.00 -20.59
N LEU A 13 6.20 -13.28 -19.47
CA LEU A 13 5.28 -12.21 -19.04
C LEU A 13 5.17 -11.08 -20.07
N GLN A 14 6.27 -10.74 -20.75
CA GLN A 14 6.24 -9.72 -21.81
C GLN A 14 5.40 -10.17 -23.00
N GLU A 15 5.57 -11.40 -23.47
CA GLU A 15 4.83 -11.94 -24.62
C GLU A 15 3.35 -12.12 -24.29
N ARG A 16 3.05 -12.69 -23.12
CA ARG A 16 1.68 -13.01 -22.69
C ARG A 16 0.88 -11.79 -22.28
N TYR A 17 1.50 -10.92 -21.46
CA TYR A 17 0.80 -9.81 -20.78
C TYR A 17 1.35 -8.43 -21.15
N GLY A 18 2.40 -8.33 -21.95
CA GLY A 18 3.01 -7.05 -22.31
C GLY A 18 3.77 -6.39 -21.15
N VAL A 19 4.05 -7.10 -20.05
CA VAL A 19 4.81 -6.55 -18.90
C VAL A 19 6.22 -6.19 -19.37
N PRO A 20 6.62 -4.88 -19.29
CA PRO A 20 7.89 -4.44 -19.87
C PRO A 20 9.11 -5.03 -19.18
N GLY A 21 9.03 -5.23 -17.88
CA GLY A 21 10.07 -5.83 -17.05
C GLY A 21 9.61 -6.02 -15.61
N SER A 22 10.26 -6.94 -14.91
CA SER A 22 9.91 -7.26 -13.52
C SER A 22 11.12 -7.79 -12.75
N ASP A 23 11.01 -7.77 -11.42
CA ASP A 23 11.94 -8.36 -10.47
C ASP A 23 11.13 -9.11 -9.41
N LEU A 24 11.38 -10.40 -9.27
CA LEU A 24 10.79 -11.27 -8.27
C LEU A 24 11.87 -11.76 -7.30
N LEU A 25 11.60 -11.60 -6.00
CA LEU A 25 12.43 -12.17 -4.94
C LEU A 25 11.58 -13.00 -3.99
N VAL A 26 12.00 -14.22 -3.72
CA VAL A 26 11.40 -15.13 -2.74
C VAL A 26 12.39 -15.37 -1.62
N THR A 27 11.96 -15.13 -0.37
CA THR A 27 12.78 -15.44 0.80
C THR A 27 12.14 -16.55 1.63
N LYS A 28 12.95 -17.37 2.27
CA LYS A 28 12.51 -18.35 3.27
C LYS A 28 13.48 -18.34 4.45
N ASN A 29 12.96 -18.28 5.68
CA ASN A 29 13.77 -18.11 6.89
C ASN A 29 14.73 -16.91 6.78
N GLN A 30 14.30 -15.82 6.15
CA GLN A 30 15.05 -14.58 5.90
C GLN A 30 16.23 -14.71 4.91
N GLU A 31 16.39 -15.86 4.26
CA GLU A 31 17.38 -16.08 3.21
C GLU A 31 16.71 -16.01 1.83
N GLU A 32 17.39 -15.43 0.87
CA GLU A 32 16.97 -15.48 -0.52
C GLU A 32 17.08 -16.94 -1.02
N ILE A 33 15.96 -17.47 -1.52
CA ILE A 33 15.93 -18.81 -2.11
C ILE A 33 15.71 -18.79 -3.62
N TYR A 34 15.23 -17.66 -4.13
CA TYR A 34 15.04 -17.45 -5.56
C TYR A 34 14.93 -15.95 -5.87
N ARG A 35 15.63 -15.51 -6.94
CA ARG A 35 15.44 -14.19 -7.54
C ARG A 35 15.48 -14.31 -9.05
N HIS A 36 14.60 -13.58 -9.73
CA HIS A 36 14.59 -13.55 -11.20
C HIS A 36 14.15 -12.18 -11.72
N LEU A 37 14.98 -11.64 -12.61
CA LEU A 37 14.76 -10.35 -13.26
C LEU A 37 14.44 -10.60 -14.74
N THR A 38 13.41 -9.91 -15.25
CA THR A 38 13.03 -10.04 -16.67
C THR A 38 12.89 -8.67 -17.33
N GLY A 39 13.05 -8.66 -18.65
CA GLY A 39 12.74 -7.52 -19.50
C GLY A 39 13.56 -6.26 -19.21
N TYR A 40 12.89 -5.10 -19.22
CA TYR A 40 13.52 -3.79 -19.23
C TYR A 40 12.96 -2.89 -18.13
N ARG A 41 13.83 -2.12 -17.47
CA ARG A 41 13.43 -1.03 -16.59
C ARG A 41 12.91 0.18 -17.38
N ASP A 42 13.43 0.34 -18.59
CA ASP A 42 12.96 1.28 -19.61
C ASP A 42 12.86 0.53 -20.94
N TYR A 43 11.63 0.21 -21.31
CA TYR A 43 11.35 -0.60 -22.51
C TYR A 43 11.64 0.15 -23.81
N GLU A 44 11.43 1.47 -23.83
CA GLU A 44 11.64 2.29 -25.02
C GLU A 44 13.13 2.43 -25.34
N HIS A 45 13.95 2.64 -24.30
CA HIS A 45 15.41 2.75 -24.46
C HIS A 45 16.14 1.40 -24.37
N LYS A 46 15.41 0.29 -24.19
CA LYS A 46 15.97 -1.08 -24.05
C LYS A 46 16.98 -1.19 -22.90
N GLU A 47 16.75 -0.46 -21.84
CA GLU A 47 17.56 -0.57 -20.62
C GLU A 47 17.08 -1.74 -19.79
N ALA A 48 17.90 -2.80 -19.70
CA ALA A 48 17.55 -4.02 -18.97
C ALA A 48 17.22 -3.76 -17.48
N THR A 49 16.32 -4.56 -16.93
CA THR A 49 16.05 -4.63 -15.50
C THR A 49 17.33 -4.97 -14.72
N LYS A 50 17.55 -4.31 -13.58
CA LYS A 50 18.73 -4.50 -12.72
C LYS A 50 18.31 -4.72 -11.27
N GLU A 51 19.18 -5.37 -10.49
CA GLU A 51 18.94 -5.67 -9.08
C GLU A 51 18.81 -4.43 -8.19
N ASP A 52 19.52 -3.35 -8.55
CA ASP A 52 19.52 -2.07 -7.82
C ASP A 52 18.40 -1.12 -8.26
N GLN A 53 17.50 -1.58 -9.13
CA GLN A 53 16.40 -0.78 -9.67
C GLN A 53 15.38 -0.41 -8.58
N LEU A 54 14.82 0.80 -8.71
CA LEU A 54 13.79 1.30 -7.82
C LEU A 54 12.43 1.36 -8.52
N TYR A 55 11.41 1.02 -7.76
CA TYR A 55 10.02 1.03 -8.21
C TYR A 55 9.18 1.99 -7.38
N ARG A 56 8.17 2.59 -8.00
CA ARG A 56 7.08 3.21 -7.26
C ARG A 56 6.19 2.09 -6.70
N LEU A 57 6.24 1.91 -5.39
CA LEU A 57 5.59 0.78 -4.71
C LEU A 57 4.07 0.95 -4.58
N PHE A 58 3.59 2.20 -4.74
CA PHE A 58 2.18 2.52 -4.57
C PHE A 58 1.61 1.86 -3.30
N SER A 59 0.48 1.18 -3.41
CA SER A 59 -0.23 0.64 -2.24
C SER A 59 0.50 -0.47 -1.48
N ALA A 60 1.60 -1.03 -2.00
CA ALA A 60 2.49 -1.87 -1.19
C ALA A 60 3.08 -1.08 0.01
N THR A 61 3.12 0.25 -0.05
CA THR A 61 3.44 1.14 1.09
C THR A 61 2.59 0.82 2.32
N LYS A 62 1.34 0.42 2.15
CA LYS A 62 0.39 0.16 3.24
C LYS A 62 0.89 -0.90 4.23
N VAL A 63 1.58 -1.93 3.75
CA VAL A 63 2.16 -2.96 4.61
C VAL A 63 3.18 -2.34 5.58
N ILE A 64 4.03 -1.44 5.08
CA ILE A 64 5.04 -0.74 5.89
C ILE A 64 4.37 0.22 6.88
N THR A 65 3.37 0.97 6.43
CA THR A 65 2.59 1.88 7.29
C THR A 65 1.95 1.11 8.45
N MET A 66 1.44 -0.09 8.19
CA MET A 66 0.82 -0.91 9.24
C MET A 66 1.83 -1.42 10.26
N ILE A 67 3.09 -1.66 9.88
CA ILE A 67 4.15 -1.95 10.87
C ILE A 67 4.31 -0.77 11.83
N ALA A 68 4.45 0.46 11.31
CA ALA A 68 4.59 1.66 12.11
C ALA A 68 3.40 1.88 13.08
N VAL A 69 2.18 1.71 12.59
CA VAL A 69 0.96 1.82 13.42
C VAL A 69 0.95 0.77 14.52
N MET A 70 1.26 -0.49 14.19
CA MET A 70 1.31 -1.57 15.17
C MET A 70 2.40 -1.36 16.22
N GLN A 71 3.55 -0.79 15.87
CA GLN A 71 4.57 -0.38 16.84
C GLN A 71 4.03 0.65 17.85
N GLN A 72 3.23 1.62 17.39
CA GLN A 72 2.60 2.60 18.30
C GLN A 72 1.52 1.96 19.19
N ILE A 73 0.81 0.95 18.67
CA ILE A 73 -0.17 0.18 19.46
C ILE A 73 0.57 -0.66 20.51
N GLU A 74 1.65 -1.34 20.16
CA GLU A 74 2.48 -2.09 21.12
C GLU A 74 3.10 -1.21 22.20
N ALA A 75 3.49 0.02 21.82
CA ALA A 75 4.02 1.02 22.75
C ALA A 75 2.94 1.66 23.63
N GLY A 76 1.65 1.34 23.42
CA GLY A 76 0.53 1.90 24.18
C GLY A 76 0.24 3.37 23.87
N LYS A 77 0.80 3.94 22.81
CA LYS A 77 0.57 5.33 22.39
C LYS A 77 -0.74 5.48 21.60
N ILE A 78 -1.17 4.42 20.92
CA ILE A 78 -2.41 4.33 20.14
C ILE A 78 -3.20 3.14 20.65
N GLY A 79 -4.46 3.34 21.02
CA GLY A 79 -5.42 2.26 21.27
C GLY A 79 -6.14 1.87 19.99
N LEU A 80 -6.35 0.58 19.76
CA LEU A 80 -7.04 0.07 18.57
C LEU A 80 -8.45 0.69 18.41
N TYR A 81 -9.12 0.98 19.51
CA TYR A 81 -10.46 1.57 19.56
C TYR A 81 -10.46 3.05 19.98
N ASP A 82 -9.30 3.69 20.03
CA ASP A 82 -9.21 5.14 20.23
C ASP A 82 -9.94 5.86 19.09
N GLU A 83 -10.67 6.92 19.44
CA GLU A 83 -11.29 7.79 18.45
C GLU A 83 -10.23 8.65 17.74
N LEU A 84 -10.34 8.77 16.42
CA LEU A 84 -9.39 9.51 15.59
C LEU A 84 -9.24 10.96 16.04
N GLN A 85 -10.31 11.60 16.49
CA GLN A 85 -10.31 12.99 16.99
C GLN A 85 -9.36 13.22 18.18
N LYS A 86 -8.95 12.18 18.89
CA LYS A 86 -7.93 12.26 19.94
C LYS A 86 -6.57 12.71 19.39
N PHE A 87 -6.27 12.36 18.14
CA PHE A 87 -5.01 12.63 17.46
C PHE A 87 -5.13 13.76 16.44
N LEU A 88 -6.24 13.79 15.70
CA LEU A 88 -6.59 14.75 14.68
C LEU A 88 -7.97 15.34 15.00
N PRO A 89 -8.04 16.43 15.79
CA PRO A 89 -9.29 16.99 16.30
C PRO A 89 -10.31 17.39 15.23
N GLU A 90 -9.85 17.64 14.00
CA GLU A 90 -10.70 17.98 12.85
C GLU A 90 -11.70 16.87 12.51
N TYR A 91 -11.39 15.63 12.88
CA TYR A 91 -12.29 14.48 12.73
C TYR A 91 -13.34 14.35 13.85
N GLY A 92 -13.48 15.36 14.72
CA GLY A 92 -14.49 15.38 15.78
C GLY A 92 -15.90 15.73 15.32
N THR A 93 -16.04 16.35 14.15
CA THR A 93 -17.34 16.68 13.55
C THR A 93 -17.32 16.23 12.10
N LEU A 94 -18.01 15.14 11.79
CA LEU A 94 -18.01 14.51 10.48
C LEU A 94 -19.42 14.47 9.90
N TYR A 95 -19.50 14.55 8.60
CA TYR A 95 -20.75 14.43 7.85
C TYR A 95 -20.70 13.18 6.97
N VAL A 96 -21.85 12.54 6.80
CA VAL A 96 -22.05 11.38 5.95
C VAL A 96 -23.03 11.72 4.85
N VAL A 97 -22.80 11.32 3.62
CA VAL A 97 -23.72 11.56 2.51
C VAL A 97 -25.08 10.88 2.76
N ASP A 98 -26.18 11.56 2.42
CA ASP A 98 -27.54 11.08 2.67
C ASP A 98 -27.94 9.90 1.77
N GLU A 99 -27.40 9.85 0.54
CA GLU A 99 -27.66 8.79 -0.41
C GLU A 99 -26.49 7.84 -0.47
N SER A 100 -26.70 6.57 -0.13
CA SER A 100 -25.72 5.52 -0.41
C SER A 100 -25.73 5.23 -1.90
N LYS A 101 -24.89 5.93 -2.66
CA LYS A 101 -24.53 5.54 -4.03
C LYS A 101 -23.43 4.51 -3.93
N ASP A 102 -23.38 3.59 -4.90
CA ASP A 102 -22.21 2.73 -5.06
C ASP A 102 -21.05 3.62 -5.54
N TYR A 103 -20.32 4.20 -4.60
CA TYR A 103 -19.14 5.02 -4.86
C TYR A 103 -17.98 4.11 -5.21
N GLY A 104 -17.96 3.66 -6.46
CA GLY A 104 -16.80 3.01 -7.04
C GLY A 104 -15.62 3.96 -7.12
N TRP A 105 -14.46 3.44 -7.45
CA TRP A 105 -13.25 4.24 -7.67
C TRP A 105 -13.52 5.39 -8.66
N GLY A 106 -13.21 6.61 -8.22
CA GLY A 106 -13.37 7.82 -9.05
C GLY A 106 -14.74 8.52 -8.96
N ASN A 107 -15.73 7.92 -8.31
CA ASN A 107 -17.07 8.50 -8.12
C ASN A 107 -17.26 9.02 -6.69
N TRP A 108 -16.53 10.05 -6.32
CA TRP A 108 -16.62 10.63 -4.98
C TRP A 108 -17.68 11.72 -4.88
N PRO A 109 -18.39 11.82 -3.75
CA PRO A 109 -19.28 12.96 -3.51
C PRO A 109 -18.47 14.24 -3.44
N ASP A 110 -19.01 15.32 -4.00
CA ASP A 110 -18.44 16.64 -3.79
C ASP A 110 -18.88 17.24 -2.44
N ALA A 111 -18.28 18.37 -2.06
CA ALA A 111 -18.56 19.04 -0.80
C ALA A 111 -20.00 19.63 -0.70
N SER A 112 -20.73 19.70 -1.82
CA SER A 112 -22.12 20.18 -1.88
C SER A 112 -23.14 19.04 -1.80
N ALA A 113 -22.70 17.78 -1.75
CA ALA A 113 -23.60 16.63 -1.61
C ALA A 113 -24.44 16.75 -0.35
N PRO A 114 -25.76 16.46 -0.41
CA PRO A 114 -26.61 16.39 0.78
C PRO A 114 -26.03 15.40 1.79
N CYS A 115 -25.90 15.83 3.03
CA CYS A 115 -25.31 15.00 4.09
C CYS A 115 -25.92 15.32 5.46
N HIS A 116 -25.80 14.37 6.37
CA HIS A 116 -26.16 14.49 7.78
C HIS A 116 -24.93 14.37 8.67
N LEU A 117 -25.07 14.77 9.93
CA LEU A 117 -24.01 14.60 10.93
C LEU A 117 -23.81 13.11 11.21
N SER A 118 -22.57 12.65 11.20
CA SER A 118 -22.23 11.27 11.55
C SER A 118 -22.71 10.90 12.95
N HIS A 119 -23.27 9.72 13.09
CA HIS A 119 -23.73 9.16 14.37
C HIS A 119 -22.61 8.47 15.16
N LYS A 120 -21.46 8.23 14.51
CA LYS A 120 -20.34 7.49 15.08
C LYS A 120 -19.01 8.20 14.81
N PRO A 121 -18.09 8.23 15.78
CA PRO A 121 -16.73 8.67 15.53
C PRO A 121 -15.98 7.63 14.68
N ILE A 122 -15.00 8.07 13.92
CA ILE A 122 -13.99 7.17 13.33
C ILE A 122 -13.05 6.71 14.46
N ARG A 123 -12.80 5.42 14.54
CA ARG A 123 -11.80 4.82 15.44
C ARG A 123 -10.59 4.36 14.64
N ILE A 124 -9.46 4.15 15.30
CA ILE A 124 -8.23 3.66 14.67
C ILE A 124 -8.49 2.34 13.94
N ILE A 125 -9.25 1.42 14.54
CA ILE A 125 -9.61 0.15 13.88
C ILE A 125 -10.36 0.37 12.55
N ASP A 126 -11.22 1.39 12.47
CA ASP A 126 -12.00 1.67 11.26
C ASP A 126 -11.08 2.16 10.11
N LEU A 127 -9.99 2.86 10.43
CA LEU A 127 -8.94 3.20 9.46
C LEU A 127 -8.15 1.95 9.03
N MET A 128 -7.72 1.15 10.01
CA MET A 128 -6.92 -0.05 9.76
C MET A 128 -7.68 -1.09 8.92
N THR A 129 -9.00 -1.14 9.01
CA THR A 129 -9.86 -2.08 8.28
C THR A 129 -10.53 -1.49 7.06
N MET A 130 -10.24 -0.23 6.67
CA MET A 130 -10.87 0.47 5.54
C MET A 130 -12.40 0.64 5.70
N THR A 131 -12.88 0.74 6.94
CA THR A 131 -14.31 0.89 7.24
C THR A 131 -14.65 2.27 7.79
N ALA A 132 -13.74 3.23 7.67
CA ALA A 132 -13.91 4.59 8.21
C ALA A 132 -14.91 5.46 7.43
N GLY A 133 -15.35 5.03 6.24
CA GLY A 133 -16.20 5.86 5.36
C GLY A 133 -15.44 6.92 4.57
N LEU A 134 -14.13 7.00 4.71
CA LEU A 134 -13.29 7.90 3.91
C LEU A 134 -13.31 7.49 2.43
N ASN A 135 -13.03 8.44 1.56
CA ASN A 135 -12.85 8.18 0.13
C ASN A 135 -11.39 8.34 -0.29
N TYR A 136 -11.13 8.23 -1.58
CA TYR A 136 -9.82 8.50 -2.20
C TYR A 136 -9.80 9.83 -2.95
N ASN A 137 -10.73 10.74 -2.67
CA ASN A 137 -10.74 12.05 -3.31
C ASN A 137 -9.52 12.84 -2.85
N THR A 138 -8.67 13.18 -3.79
CA THR A 138 -7.46 13.97 -3.58
C THR A 138 -7.69 15.46 -3.82
N GLU A 139 -8.94 15.87 -4.10
CA GLU A 139 -9.35 17.26 -4.26
C GLU A 139 -10.30 17.66 -3.13
N PRO A 140 -9.81 18.02 -1.96
CA PRO A 140 -10.65 18.51 -0.88
C PRO A 140 -11.34 19.82 -1.25
N PRO A 141 -12.50 20.15 -0.61
CA PRO A 141 -13.32 21.34 -0.91
C PRO A 141 -12.58 22.66 -0.88
N THR A 142 -11.41 22.69 -0.26
CA THR A 142 -10.54 23.86 -0.12
C THR A 142 -9.79 24.23 -1.40
N GLY A 143 -10.00 23.53 -2.50
CA GLY A 143 -9.18 23.67 -3.73
C GLY A 143 -7.76 23.16 -3.57
N MET A 144 -7.50 22.36 -2.52
CA MET A 144 -6.24 21.69 -2.29
C MET A 144 -6.29 20.32 -2.96
N SER A 145 -5.67 20.20 -4.12
CA SER A 145 -5.47 18.91 -4.78
C SER A 145 -4.21 18.23 -4.25
N LEU A 146 -4.31 16.94 -3.90
CA LEU A 146 -3.13 16.09 -3.67
C LEU A 146 -2.40 15.79 -4.98
N SER A 147 -3.06 16.08 -6.11
CA SER A 147 -2.57 15.87 -7.45
C SER A 147 -2.19 17.21 -8.09
N GLU A 148 -0.92 17.64 -8.05
CA GLU A 148 -0.52 18.89 -8.68
C GLU A 148 0.80 18.88 -9.44
N ASP A 149 0.85 19.84 -10.40
CA ASP A 149 2.04 20.16 -11.15
C ASP A 149 3.18 20.63 -10.22
N LYS A 150 4.42 20.13 -10.39
CA LYS A 150 5.59 20.52 -9.59
C LYS A 150 5.76 22.04 -9.47
N ALA A 151 5.31 22.81 -10.46
CA ALA A 151 5.42 24.27 -10.47
C ALA A 151 4.40 25.00 -9.56
N SER A 152 3.25 24.36 -9.27
CA SER A 152 2.20 24.94 -8.42
C SER A 152 2.19 24.36 -7.01
N ALA A 153 2.76 23.17 -6.81
CA ALA A 153 2.81 22.48 -5.53
C ALA A 153 3.38 23.35 -4.41
N GLY A 154 4.54 23.95 -4.60
CA GLY A 154 5.17 24.79 -3.58
C GLY A 154 4.38 26.05 -3.18
N LYS A 155 3.52 26.58 -4.08
CA LYS A 155 2.66 27.73 -3.76
C LYS A 155 1.45 27.34 -2.93
N LYS A 156 0.87 26.17 -3.18
CA LYS A 156 -0.29 25.66 -2.43
C LYS A 156 0.11 25.08 -1.08
N GLU A 157 1.25 24.37 -1.00
CA GLU A 157 1.86 23.97 0.27
C GLU A 157 2.00 25.15 1.24
N ALA A 158 2.45 26.32 0.73
CA ALA A 158 2.57 27.55 1.52
C ALA A 158 1.22 28.14 1.97
N GLN A 159 0.11 27.80 1.31
CA GLN A 159 -1.23 28.30 1.64
C GLN A 159 -1.98 27.42 2.65
N MET A 160 -1.51 26.19 2.92
CA MET A 160 -2.09 25.32 3.92
C MET A 160 -1.86 25.90 5.32
N LYS A 161 -2.95 26.30 5.97
CA LYS A 161 -2.90 26.73 7.38
C LYS A 161 -2.63 25.50 8.25
N GLY A 162 -1.58 25.54 9.04
CA GLY A 162 -1.23 24.50 10.01
C GLY A 162 -0.52 25.13 11.20
N ALA A 163 -0.39 24.41 12.31
CA ALA A 163 0.40 24.85 13.44
C ALA A 163 1.91 24.87 13.05
N PRO A 164 2.71 25.73 13.68
CA PRO A 164 4.17 25.71 13.49
C PRO A 164 4.72 24.29 13.79
N GLY A 165 5.50 23.76 12.87
CA GLY A 165 6.13 22.44 12.98
C GLY A 165 5.29 21.25 12.44
N GLU A 166 4.06 21.48 11.99
CA GLU A 166 3.28 20.42 11.33
C GLU A 166 3.86 20.08 9.95
N THR A 167 3.88 18.77 9.67
CA THR A 167 4.28 18.24 8.36
C THR A 167 3.18 18.51 7.31
N LEU A 168 3.54 18.35 6.04
CA LEU A 168 2.53 18.44 4.97
C LEU A 168 1.53 17.28 5.06
N THR A 169 1.98 16.07 5.44
CA THR A 169 1.11 14.90 5.64
C THR A 169 0.02 15.19 6.67
N GLN A 170 0.36 15.78 7.82
CA GLN A 170 -0.62 16.19 8.83
C GLN A 170 -1.59 17.23 8.28
N LYS A 171 -1.10 18.28 7.63
CA LYS A 171 -1.94 19.36 7.08
C LYS A 171 -2.95 18.84 6.06
N VAL A 172 -2.50 17.99 5.15
CA VAL A 172 -3.35 17.40 4.11
C VAL A 172 -4.41 16.49 4.73
N MET A 173 -4.05 15.63 5.67
CA MET A 173 -5.00 14.73 6.31
C MET A 173 -6.00 15.45 7.21
N ARG A 174 -5.61 16.55 7.87
CA ARG A 174 -6.55 17.43 8.59
C ARG A 174 -7.54 18.09 7.63
N ALA A 175 -7.08 18.55 6.47
CA ALA A 175 -7.95 19.14 5.47
C ALA A 175 -8.94 18.11 4.87
N ALA A 176 -8.53 16.84 4.75
CA ALA A 176 -9.40 15.76 4.27
C ALA A 176 -10.61 15.49 5.19
N ALA A 177 -10.56 15.88 6.46
CA ALA A 177 -11.68 15.79 7.38
C ALA A 177 -12.90 16.65 6.97
N GLN A 178 -12.73 17.61 6.05
CA GLN A 178 -13.81 18.44 5.53
C GLN A 178 -14.66 17.73 4.46
N MET A 179 -14.18 16.59 3.94
CA MET A 179 -14.92 15.78 2.98
C MET A 179 -15.99 14.95 3.69
N PRO A 180 -17.20 14.85 3.12
CA PRO A 180 -18.19 13.94 3.68
C PRO A 180 -17.76 12.49 3.54
N LEU A 181 -18.09 11.69 4.56
CA LEU A 181 -17.90 10.25 4.53
C LEU A 181 -18.88 9.61 3.55
N LEU A 182 -18.48 8.49 2.94
CA LEU A 182 -19.33 7.69 2.05
C LEU A 182 -20.44 6.95 2.79
N PHE A 183 -20.19 6.61 4.05
CA PHE A 183 -21.07 5.83 4.94
C PHE A 183 -20.66 6.02 6.39
N GLU A 184 -21.54 5.64 7.30
CA GLU A 184 -21.24 5.64 8.75
C GLU A 184 -20.06 4.71 9.08
N PRO A 185 -19.10 5.16 9.92
CA PRO A 185 -17.94 4.34 10.28
C PRO A 185 -18.34 2.94 10.77
N GLY A 186 -17.69 1.93 10.22
CA GLY A 186 -17.89 0.52 10.54
C GLY A 186 -19.08 -0.16 9.85
N THR A 187 -19.78 0.48 8.92
CA THR A 187 -20.95 -0.12 8.26
C THR A 187 -20.65 -0.74 6.90
N HIS A 188 -19.71 -0.19 6.15
CA HIS A 188 -19.29 -0.65 4.84
C HIS A 188 -17.77 -0.68 4.73
N TRP A 189 -17.24 -1.30 3.69
CA TRP A 189 -15.84 -1.28 3.34
C TRP A 189 -15.63 -0.46 2.08
N ALA A 190 -14.67 0.49 2.12
CA ALA A 190 -14.25 1.23 0.94
C ALA A 190 -12.74 1.48 0.96
N TYR A 191 -12.09 1.20 -0.16
CA TYR A 191 -10.68 1.53 -0.33
C TYR A 191 -10.48 3.04 -0.33
N SER A 192 -9.59 3.56 0.54
CA SER A 192 -9.59 4.98 0.89
C SER A 192 -8.21 5.50 1.34
N LEU A 193 -8.16 6.81 1.68
CA LEU A 193 -7.01 7.50 2.27
C LEU A 193 -6.72 7.09 3.74
N ALA A 194 -7.31 6.02 4.24
CA ALA A 194 -7.18 5.62 5.65
C ALA A 194 -5.72 5.45 6.10
N HIS A 195 -4.84 4.92 5.25
CA HIS A 195 -3.42 4.74 5.59
C HIS A 195 -2.63 6.05 5.56
N ASP A 196 -3.08 7.03 4.79
CA ASP A 196 -2.50 8.39 4.81
C ASP A 196 -2.86 9.09 6.12
N VAL A 197 -4.10 8.91 6.59
CA VAL A 197 -4.53 9.39 7.91
C VAL A 197 -3.75 8.68 9.02
N LEU A 198 -3.52 7.36 8.92
CA LEU A 198 -2.71 6.62 9.89
C LEU A 198 -1.26 7.09 9.92
N ALA A 199 -0.66 7.44 8.77
CA ALA A 199 0.68 8.03 8.73
C ALA A 199 0.73 9.37 9.49
N ALA A 200 -0.28 10.24 9.28
CA ALA A 200 -0.39 11.48 10.05
C ALA A 200 -0.56 11.23 11.57
N VAL A 201 -1.31 10.19 11.96
CA VAL A 201 -1.43 9.79 13.37
C VAL A 201 -0.08 9.33 13.93
N VAL A 202 0.70 8.55 13.18
CA VAL A 202 2.07 8.15 13.59
C VAL A 202 2.94 9.39 13.82
N GLU A 203 2.92 10.38 12.93
CA GLU A 203 3.66 11.63 13.10
C GLU A 203 3.23 12.40 14.36
N VAL A 204 1.91 12.49 14.62
CA VAL A 204 1.38 13.18 15.80
C VAL A 204 1.84 12.52 17.10
N VAL A 205 1.81 11.18 17.18
CA VAL A 205 2.15 10.49 18.44
C VAL A 205 3.65 10.31 18.67
N THR A 206 4.45 10.42 17.60
CA THR A 206 5.91 10.28 17.68
C THR A 206 6.62 11.62 17.71
N GLY A 207 6.01 12.66 17.13
CA GLY A 207 6.66 13.96 16.88
C GLY A 207 7.72 13.92 15.79
N GLN A 208 7.81 12.82 15.02
CA GLN A 208 8.75 12.62 13.90
C GLN A 208 8.01 12.74 12.57
N ARG A 209 8.70 13.11 11.50
CA ARG A 209 8.19 12.90 10.13
C ARG A 209 8.00 11.41 9.88
N PHE A 210 7.04 11.08 9.07
CA PHE A 210 6.73 9.68 8.80
C PHE A 210 7.92 8.93 8.19
N SER A 211 8.60 9.53 7.22
CA SER A 211 9.83 8.96 6.61
C SER A 211 10.95 8.73 7.63
N ASP A 212 11.19 9.71 8.53
CA ASP A 212 12.24 9.62 9.55
C ASP A 212 11.92 8.49 10.54
N TYR A 213 10.65 8.36 10.93
CA TYR A 213 10.18 7.27 11.77
C TYR A 213 10.41 5.90 11.11
N LEU A 214 10.03 5.74 9.84
CA LEU A 214 10.21 4.47 9.12
C LEU A 214 11.69 4.13 8.97
N GLU A 215 12.53 5.10 8.66
CA GLU A 215 13.98 4.90 8.54
C GLU A 215 14.58 4.39 9.85
N GLU A 216 14.31 5.09 10.97
CA GLU A 216 14.89 4.77 12.27
C GLU A 216 14.38 3.44 12.85
N HIS A 217 13.05 3.17 12.73
CA HIS A 217 12.41 2.08 13.47
C HIS A 217 12.07 0.86 12.63
N ILE A 218 12.19 0.94 11.30
CA ILE A 218 11.84 -0.17 10.40
C ILE A 218 12.97 -0.48 9.42
N PHE A 219 13.45 0.52 8.65
CA PHE A 219 14.41 0.25 7.57
C PHE A 219 15.82 -0.07 8.09
N LEU A 220 16.39 0.78 8.94
CA LEU A 220 17.69 0.54 9.54
C LEU A 220 17.75 -0.76 10.35
N PRO A 221 16.77 -1.08 11.25
CA PRO A 221 16.73 -2.36 11.94
C PRO A 221 16.64 -3.57 11.02
N SER A 222 15.92 -3.45 9.90
CA SER A 222 15.79 -4.52 8.90
C SER A 222 17.03 -4.68 8.02
N GLY A 223 17.94 -3.70 8.01
CA GLY A 223 19.01 -3.62 7.02
C GLY A 223 18.49 -3.36 5.61
N ALA A 224 17.31 -2.78 5.52
CA ALA A 224 16.74 -2.33 4.27
C ALA A 224 17.42 -1.04 3.83
N SER A 225 17.80 -0.98 2.58
CA SER A 225 18.31 0.22 1.92
C SER A 225 17.39 0.61 0.78
N ASP A 226 17.53 1.83 0.30
CA ASP A 226 16.80 2.30 -0.88
C ASP A 226 15.26 2.25 -0.77
N LEU A 227 14.73 2.46 0.44
CA LEU A 227 13.32 2.72 0.69
C LEU A 227 13.14 4.19 1.06
N THR A 228 12.38 4.96 0.30
CA THR A 228 12.27 6.40 0.49
C THR A 228 10.98 6.99 -0.07
N PHE A 229 10.52 8.11 0.49
CA PHE A 229 9.50 8.96 -0.13
C PHE A 229 10.12 10.03 -1.03
N HIS A 230 11.40 10.35 -0.83
CA HIS A 230 12.10 11.45 -1.45
C HIS A 230 13.39 10.95 -2.11
N PRO A 231 13.32 10.38 -3.32
CA PRO A 231 14.50 9.86 -4.00
C PRO A 231 15.48 11.01 -4.29
N ASN A 232 16.75 10.78 -4.01
CA ASN A 232 17.83 11.66 -4.42
C ASN A 232 18.19 11.46 -5.90
N ALA A 233 19.06 12.32 -6.45
CA ALA A 233 19.41 12.29 -7.88
C ALA A 233 20.02 10.96 -8.36
N GLU A 234 20.71 10.20 -7.50
CA GLU A 234 21.24 8.88 -7.86
C GLU A 234 20.14 7.82 -7.84
N GLN A 235 19.23 7.91 -6.88
CA GLN A 235 18.06 7.04 -6.82
C GLN A 235 17.11 7.29 -8.00
N GLU A 236 16.90 8.55 -8.39
CA GLU A 236 16.09 8.89 -9.57
C GLU A 236 16.59 8.23 -10.86
N LYS A 237 17.92 8.12 -11.05
CA LYS A 237 18.52 7.44 -12.22
C LYS A 237 18.23 5.92 -12.26
N ARG A 238 17.94 5.33 -11.11
CA ARG A 238 17.63 3.90 -10.97
C ARG A 238 16.13 3.59 -11.02
N MET A 239 15.29 4.63 -11.10
CA MET A 239 13.83 4.44 -11.18
C MET A 239 13.42 3.72 -12.44
N ALA A 240 12.53 2.74 -12.31
CA ALA A 240 11.83 2.15 -13.45
C ALA A 240 10.95 3.19 -14.14
N ALA A 241 11.00 3.22 -15.46
CA ALA A 241 10.04 3.98 -16.26
C ALA A 241 8.64 3.39 -16.03
N LEU A 242 7.63 4.27 -15.93
CA LEU A 242 6.26 3.83 -15.66
C LEU A 242 5.48 3.69 -16.97
N TYR A 243 4.66 2.66 -17.05
CA TYR A 243 3.78 2.38 -18.19
C TYR A 243 2.32 2.32 -17.75
N VAL A 244 1.42 2.52 -18.70
CA VAL A 244 -0.01 2.34 -18.50
C VAL A 244 -0.56 1.41 -19.58
N SER A 245 -1.38 0.45 -19.19
CA SER A 245 -2.08 -0.41 -20.12
C SER A 245 -3.08 0.40 -20.97
N LYS A 246 -3.03 0.25 -22.27
CA LYS A 246 -3.99 0.89 -23.17
C LYS A 246 -5.33 0.15 -23.10
N ASN A 247 -6.31 0.77 -22.47
CA ASN A 247 -7.66 0.23 -22.33
C ASN A 247 -7.72 -1.20 -21.71
N GLY A 248 -6.84 -1.49 -20.75
CA GLY A 248 -6.79 -2.81 -20.11
C GLY A 248 -6.24 -3.93 -20.99
N THR A 249 -5.55 -3.61 -22.09
CA THR A 249 -4.92 -4.58 -22.98
C THR A 249 -3.43 -4.76 -22.66
N LYS A 250 -2.76 -5.71 -23.32
CA LYS A 250 -1.31 -5.92 -23.20
C LYS A 250 -0.46 -4.87 -23.96
N GLU A 251 -1.07 -3.90 -24.63
CA GLU A 251 -0.36 -2.78 -25.22
C GLU A 251 -0.02 -1.75 -24.15
N MET A 252 1.28 -1.50 -23.92
CA MET A 252 1.76 -0.60 -22.90
C MET A 252 2.21 0.72 -23.50
N LEU A 253 1.76 1.81 -22.90
CA LEU A 253 2.14 3.17 -23.27
C LEU A 253 3.00 3.79 -22.14
N PRO A 254 4.03 4.58 -22.46
CA PRO A 254 4.77 5.31 -21.45
C PRO A 254 3.86 6.23 -20.63
N CYS A 255 3.97 6.15 -19.31
CA CYS A 255 3.23 7.02 -18.40
C CYS A 255 4.15 8.12 -17.87
N THR A 256 4.14 9.26 -18.55
CA THR A 256 4.90 10.45 -18.13
C THR A 256 4.13 11.35 -17.17
N ASP A 257 2.80 11.12 -17.05
CA ASP A 257 1.89 11.92 -16.24
C ASP A 257 1.12 11.04 -15.25
N LEU A 258 1.47 11.13 -13.97
CA LEU A 258 0.79 10.42 -12.89
C LEU A 258 -0.63 10.95 -12.60
N SER A 259 -1.03 12.09 -13.17
CA SER A 259 -2.40 12.63 -13.05
C SER A 259 -3.46 11.72 -13.66
N VAL A 260 -3.06 10.81 -14.57
CA VAL A 260 -3.92 9.76 -15.15
C VAL A 260 -4.58 8.88 -14.06
N LEU A 261 -3.99 8.83 -12.87
CA LEU A 261 -4.50 8.08 -11.72
C LEU A 261 -4.98 8.97 -10.57
N GLY A 262 -5.01 10.30 -10.73
CA GLY A 262 -5.24 11.22 -9.62
C GLY A 262 -4.10 11.18 -8.56
N LEU A 263 -2.93 10.67 -8.90
CA LEU A 263 -1.85 10.36 -7.96
C LEU A 263 -0.61 11.27 -8.10
N ARG A 264 -0.78 12.50 -8.55
CA ARG A 264 0.29 13.51 -8.38
C ARG A 264 0.37 13.88 -6.91
N MET A 265 1.35 13.33 -6.23
CA MET A 265 1.60 13.67 -4.85
C MET A 265 2.37 14.99 -4.76
N LEU A 266 1.99 15.83 -3.81
CA LEU A 266 2.77 17.00 -3.42
C LEU A 266 4.18 16.55 -3.02
N SER A 267 5.21 17.31 -3.37
CA SER A 267 6.62 16.90 -3.25
C SER A 267 7.06 16.54 -1.81
N GLN A 268 6.39 17.11 -0.80
CA GLN A 268 6.67 16.88 0.62
C GLN A 268 5.59 16.06 1.33
N PHE A 269 4.58 15.57 0.60
CA PHE A 269 3.55 14.70 1.15
C PHE A 269 4.03 13.26 1.21
N GLU A 270 4.12 12.72 2.41
CA GLU A 270 4.54 11.34 2.64
C GLU A 270 3.30 10.45 2.77
N SER A 271 2.83 9.95 1.64
CA SER A 271 1.63 9.10 1.60
C SER A 271 1.88 7.74 2.22
N GLY A 272 1.31 7.49 3.39
CA GLY A 272 1.28 6.16 3.99
C GLY A 272 0.45 5.15 3.19
N GLY A 273 -0.40 5.65 2.31
CA GLY A 273 -1.21 4.84 1.40
C GLY A 273 -0.52 4.43 0.11
N GLY A 274 0.57 5.13 -0.31
CA GLY A 274 1.11 4.83 -1.65
C GLY A 274 2.38 5.57 -2.06
N GLY A 275 3.05 6.29 -1.17
CA GLY A 275 4.16 7.18 -1.54
C GLY A 275 5.55 6.54 -1.56
N LEU A 276 5.71 5.32 -1.04
CA LEU A 276 7.02 4.71 -0.91
C LEU A 276 7.60 4.31 -2.27
N ILE A 277 8.87 4.59 -2.44
CA ILE A 277 9.72 4.16 -3.54
C ILE A 277 10.74 3.19 -2.97
N GLY A 278 11.05 2.10 -3.69
CA GLY A 278 12.03 1.17 -3.17
C GLY A 278 12.48 0.09 -4.13
N GLY A 279 13.61 -0.52 -3.79
CA GLY A 279 14.14 -1.71 -4.43
C GLY A 279 13.53 -2.99 -3.84
N VAL A 280 13.57 -4.05 -4.63
CA VAL A 280 13.00 -5.36 -4.25
C VAL A 280 13.72 -5.94 -3.05
N GLU A 281 15.04 -5.86 -2.98
CA GLU A 281 15.84 -6.39 -1.88
C GLU A 281 15.50 -5.70 -0.55
N GLY A 282 15.51 -4.34 -0.52
CA GLY A 282 15.23 -3.60 0.71
C GLY A 282 13.84 -3.87 1.26
N TYR A 283 12.83 -3.89 0.39
CA TYR A 283 11.46 -4.18 0.80
C TYR A 283 11.31 -5.61 1.30
N SER A 284 11.95 -6.58 0.62
CA SER A 284 11.92 -8.01 1.02
C SER A 284 12.52 -8.24 2.42
N LYS A 285 13.57 -7.52 2.80
CA LYS A 285 14.15 -7.60 4.15
C LYS A 285 13.16 -7.19 5.24
N VAL A 286 12.34 -6.16 4.97
CA VAL A 286 11.31 -5.73 5.94
C VAL A 286 10.20 -6.78 6.07
N ILE A 287 9.65 -7.26 4.96
CA ILE A 287 8.56 -8.23 5.02
C ILE A 287 9.01 -9.61 5.49
N ALA A 288 10.26 -9.99 5.27
CA ALA A 288 10.84 -11.22 5.82
C ALA A 288 10.81 -11.23 7.35
N ALA A 289 11.00 -10.07 8.01
CA ALA A 289 10.83 -9.99 9.45
C ALA A 289 9.39 -10.35 9.89
N LEU A 290 8.36 -9.93 9.14
CA LEU A 290 6.96 -10.28 9.45
C LEU A 290 6.71 -11.78 9.31
N ALA A 291 7.27 -12.43 8.29
CA ALA A 291 7.18 -13.87 8.11
C ALA A 291 7.93 -14.65 9.21
N ASN A 292 8.87 -14.02 9.88
CA ASN A 292 9.70 -14.63 10.94
C ASN A 292 9.34 -14.10 12.34
N GLY A 293 8.06 -13.97 12.64
CA GLY A 293 7.56 -13.61 13.98
C GLY A 293 7.90 -12.19 14.42
N GLY A 294 8.16 -11.30 13.46
CA GLY A 294 8.48 -9.89 13.70
C GLY A 294 9.94 -9.60 14.02
N VAL A 295 10.85 -10.56 13.82
CA VAL A 295 12.29 -10.41 14.05
C VAL A 295 13.04 -10.30 12.73
N THR A 296 13.91 -9.30 12.60
CA THR A 296 14.70 -9.03 11.38
C THR A 296 15.88 -10.00 11.25
N GLY A 297 16.49 -10.07 10.06
CA GLY A 297 17.73 -10.82 9.84
C GLY A 297 18.93 -10.35 10.66
N LYS A 298 18.85 -9.15 11.26
CA LYS A 298 19.84 -8.63 12.22
C LYS A 298 19.53 -9.00 13.67
N GLY A 299 18.43 -9.72 13.93
CA GLY A 299 17.97 -10.07 15.27
C GLY A 299 17.18 -8.98 15.99
N GLU A 300 16.92 -7.85 15.35
CA GLU A 300 16.11 -6.76 15.90
C GLU A 300 14.62 -7.10 15.80
N ARG A 301 13.84 -6.68 16.78
CA ARG A 301 12.38 -6.93 16.78
C ARG A 301 11.61 -5.71 16.27
N LEU A 302 10.92 -5.87 15.14
CA LEU A 302 10.00 -4.86 14.62
C LEU A 302 8.64 -4.93 15.29
N LEU A 303 8.12 -6.15 15.48
CA LEU A 303 6.80 -6.42 16.08
C LEU A 303 6.82 -7.68 16.92
N THR A 304 5.88 -7.81 17.84
CA THR A 304 5.65 -9.06 18.57
C THR A 304 4.95 -10.09 17.71
N GLU A 305 5.09 -11.38 18.03
CA GLU A 305 4.32 -12.44 17.37
C GLU A 305 2.80 -12.25 17.54
N LYS A 306 2.36 -11.60 18.62
CA LYS A 306 0.94 -11.29 18.82
C LYS A 306 0.45 -10.35 17.71
N SER A 307 1.21 -9.32 17.36
CA SER A 307 0.87 -8.41 16.28
C SER A 307 0.91 -9.08 14.90
N ILE A 308 1.84 -10.01 14.69
CA ILE A 308 1.84 -10.81 13.46
C ILE A 308 0.55 -11.65 13.35
N ARG A 309 0.11 -12.29 14.44
CA ARG A 309 -1.16 -13.03 14.44
C ARG A 309 -2.38 -12.14 14.17
N LEU A 310 -2.35 -10.86 14.58
CA LEU A 310 -3.41 -9.90 14.23
C LEU A 310 -3.44 -9.61 12.73
N PHE A 311 -2.30 -9.52 12.05
CA PHE A 311 -2.26 -9.40 10.59
C PHE A 311 -2.84 -10.62 9.87
N MET A 312 -2.68 -11.81 10.44
CA MET A 312 -3.24 -13.05 9.90
C MET A 312 -4.75 -13.21 10.17
N THR A 313 -5.38 -12.27 10.86
CA THR A 313 -6.77 -12.34 11.28
C THR A 313 -7.65 -11.54 10.33
N PRO A 314 -8.74 -12.14 9.76
CA PRO A 314 -9.71 -11.39 8.98
C PRO A 314 -10.58 -10.51 9.87
N TYR A 315 -10.91 -9.32 9.39
CA TYR A 315 -11.77 -8.34 10.09
C TYR A 315 -13.05 -8.01 9.31
N THR A 316 -13.15 -8.39 8.03
CA THR A 316 -14.38 -8.22 7.26
C THR A 316 -15.25 -9.46 7.29
N SER A 317 -16.56 -9.25 7.48
CA SER A 317 -17.61 -10.28 7.41
C SER A 317 -18.93 -9.64 6.99
N GLY A 318 -19.92 -10.44 6.56
CA GLY A 318 -21.21 -9.92 6.12
C GLY A 318 -21.09 -8.88 5.02
N GLU A 319 -21.73 -7.73 5.15
CA GLU A 319 -21.72 -6.62 4.17
C GLU A 319 -20.29 -6.10 3.89
N LEU A 320 -19.46 -6.01 4.91
CA LEU A 320 -18.05 -5.57 4.74
C LEU A 320 -17.28 -6.49 3.80
N GLN A 321 -17.53 -7.80 3.89
CA GLN A 321 -16.90 -8.79 3.01
C GLN A 321 -17.44 -8.69 1.59
N LEU A 322 -18.75 -8.46 1.42
CA LEU A 322 -19.36 -8.25 0.10
C LEU A 322 -18.79 -7.02 -0.60
N ASP A 323 -18.59 -5.92 0.12
CA ASP A 323 -17.94 -4.74 -0.41
C ASP A 323 -16.47 -5.01 -0.80
N PHE A 324 -15.72 -5.72 0.06
CA PHE A 324 -14.33 -6.07 -0.22
C PHE A 324 -14.19 -6.97 -1.47
N MET A 325 -15.14 -7.88 -1.69
CA MET A 325 -15.14 -8.77 -2.86
C MET A 325 -15.21 -8.01 -4.20
N LYS A 326 -15.71 -6.76 -4.21
CA LYS A 326 -15.67 -5.89 -5.40
C LYS A 326 -14.24 -5.61 -5.87
N MET A 327 -13.22 -5.78 -5.00
CA MET A 327 -11.80 -5.73 -5.35
C MET A 327 -11.31 -6.98 -6.10
N GLN A 328 -12.18 -7.95 -6.39
CA GLN A 328 -11.89 -9.21 -7.10
C GLN A 328 -10.78 -10.06 -6.45
N LYS A 329 -10.62 -9.96 -5.14
CA LYS A 329 -9.66 -10.77 -4.37
C LYS A 329 -10.36 -12.00 -3.78
N PHE A 330 -10.67 -12.95 -4.65
CA PHE A 330 -11.41 -14.17 -4.29
C PHE A 330 -10.60 -15.06 -3.34
N GLY A 331 -11.27 -15.57 -2.31
CA GLY A 331 -10.66 -16.37 -1.24
C GLY A 331 -10.00 -15.54 -0.13
N TYR A 332 -9.97 -14.20 -0.28
CA TYR A 332 -9.42 -13.31 0.72
C TYR A 332 -10.50 -12.55 1.47
N SER A 333 -10.17 -12.17 2.71
CA SER A 333 -10.84 -11.16 3.51
C SER A 333 -9.90 -9.98 3.75
N TYR A 334 -10.40 -8.86 4.24
CA TYR A 334 -9.55 -7.74 4.65
C TYR A 334 -9.24 -7.82 6.14
N GLY A 335 -7.97 -7.66 6.47
CA GLY A 335 -7.44 -7.64 7.83
C GLY A 335 -7.09 -6.23 8.29
N LEU A 336 -6.03 -6.11 9.07
CA LEU A 336 -5.48 -4.82 9.52
C LEU A 336 -4.57 -4.23 8.43
N GLY A 337 -5.17 -3.54 7.45
CA GLY A 337 -4.48 -2.87 6.36
C GLY A 337 -3.93 -3.80 5.26
N VAL A 338 -4.25 -5.09 5.31
CA VAL A 338 -3.76 -6.13 4.41
C VAL A 338 -4.89 -7.09 4.02
N ARG A 339 -4.76 -7.77 2.85
CA ARG A 339 -5.59 -8.93 2.57
C ARG A 339 -5.10 -10.12 3.38
N VAL A 340 -5.99 -11.02 3.74
CA VAL A 340 -5.71 -12.27 4.47
C VAL A 340 -6.41 -13.42 3.75
N LEU A 341 -5.69 -14.48 3.42
CA LEU A 341 -6.30 -15.67 2.81
C LEU A 341 -7.16 -16.42 3.83
N THR A 342 -8.46 -16.51 3.56
CA THR A 342 -9.46 -17.15 4.44
C THR A 342 -10.10 -18.40 3.84
N GLU A 343 -10.10 -18.49 2.50
CA GLU A 343 -10.62 -19.64 1.78
C GLU A 343 -9.54 -20.15 0.82
N LYS A 344 -9.06 -21.36 1.05
CA LYS A 344 -7.94 -21.89 0.27
C LYS A 344 -8.28 -21.99 -1.24
N GLY A 345 -9.48 -22.41 -1.60
CA GLY A 345 -9.87 -22.55 -3.01
C GLY A 345 -8.82 -23.29 -3.81
N SER A 346 -8.36 -22.69 -4.90
CA SER A 346 -7.25 -23.19 -5.73
C SER A 346 -5.88 -22.74 -5.26
N SER A 347 -5.77 -21.87 -4.22
CA SER A 347 -4.49 -21.38 -3.74
C SER A 347 -3.64 -22.48 -3.11
N ARG A 348 -2.33 -22.47 -3.42
CA ARG A 348 -1.36 -23.35 -2.75
C ARG A 348 -0.81 -22.77 -1.45
N SER A 349 -0.90 -21.45 -1.26
CA SER A 349 -0.49 -20.81 -0.01
C SER A 349 -1.35 -21.21 1.20
N PRO A 350 -0.85 -21.15 2.43
CA PRO A 350 -1.62 -21.50 3.62
C PRO A 350 -2.67 -20.45 3.96
N LEU A 351 -3.73 -20.86 4.66
CA LEU A 351 -4.68 -19.92 5.25
C LEU A 351 -3.96 -19.00 6.24
N GLY A 352 -4.35 -17.73 6.25
CA GLY A 352 -3.73 -16.72 7.11
C GLY A 352 -2.48 -16.05 6.50
N GLU A 353 -2.03 -16.45 5.28
CA GLU A 353 -1.06 -15.61 4.57
C GLU A 353 -1.67 -14.26 4.30
N PHE A 354 -0.85 -13.22 4.33
CA PHE A 354 -1.30 -11.85 4.20
C PHE A 354 -0.36 -11.00 3.34
N GLY A 355 -0.80 -9.84 2.96
CA GLY A 355 -0.02 -8.88 2.17
C GLY A 355 -0.91 -7.86 1.48
N TRP A 356 -0.37 -7.13 0.53
CA TRP A 356 -1.13 -6.20 -0.31
C TRP A 356 -0.45 -6.02 -1.67
N ASP A 357 -1.10 -5.27 -2.58
CA ASP A 357 -0.58 -5.05 -3.93
C ASP A 357 -0.38 -3.55 -4.18
N GLY A 358 0.53 -3.20 -5.09
CA GLY A 358 0.74 -1.84 -5.57
C GLY A 358 0.10 -1.61 -6.92
N ALA A 359 -0.40 -0.40 -7.18
CA ALA A 359 -1.14 -0.06 -8.41
C ALA A 359 -0.34 -0.32 -9.71
N ALA A 360 0.99 -0.26 -9.65
CA ALA A 360 1.85 -0.61 -10.80
C ALA A 360 2.20 -2.11 -10.88
N GLY A 361 1.52 -2.97 -10.12
CA GLY A 361 1.67 -4.42 -10.17
C GLY A 361 2.68 -4.98 -9.15
N ALA A 362 3.05 -4.25 -8.12
CA ALA A 362 3.76 -4.84 -6.99
C ALA A 362 2.87 -5.87 -6.29
N TYR A 363 3.44 -7.03 -5.92
CA TYR A 363 2.76 -8.09 -5.19
C TYR A 363 3.53 -8.48 -3.96
N VAL A 364 2.88 -8.38 -2.80
CA VAL A 364 3.44 -8.75 -1.50
C VAL A 364 2.66 -9.92 -0.93
N LEU A 365 3.36 -11.01 -0.64
CA LEU A 365 2.84 -12.14 0.13
C LEU A 365 3.77 -12.43 1.29
N ILE A 366 3.19 -12.59 2.48
CA ILE A 366 3.88 -12.88 3.74
C ILE A 366 3.21 -14.11 4.34
N ASP A 367 3.98 -15.16 4.50
CA ASP A 367 3.53 -16.45 5.06
C ASP A 367 4.32 -16.75 6.34
N PRO A 368 3.78 -16.43 7.52
CA PRO A 368 4.43 -16.73 8.78
C PRO A 368 4.46 -18.23 9.14
N ILE A 369 3.65 -19.07 8.48
CA ILE A 369 3.59 -20.51 8.74
C ILE A 369 4.83 -21.19 8.19
N HIS A 370 5.25 -20.82 6.97
CA HIS A 370 6.41 -21.40 6.31
C HIS A 370 7.64 -20.48 6.35
N HIS A 371 7.56 -19.33 7.05
CA HIS A 371 8.60 -18.28 7.10
C HIS A 371 9.01 -17.81 5.70
N LEU A 372 8.02 -17.67 4.80
CA LEU A 372 8.19 -17.38 3.38
C LEU A 372 7.67 -15.98 3.03
N THR A 373 8.37 -15.28 2.13
CA THR A 373 7.84 -14.09 1.50
C THR A 373 8.01 -14.15 -0.01
N ILE A 374 7.06 -13.53 -0.71
CA ILE A 374 7.14 -13.27 -2.14
C ILE A 374 7.01 -11.76 -2.31
N PHE A 375 8.01 -11.15 -2.93
CA PHE A 375 7.89 -9.78 -3.39
C PHE A 375 8.19 -9.71 -4.88
N TYR A 376 7.16 -9.40 -5.66
CA TYR A 376 7.24 -9.17 -7.09
C TYR A 376 7.00 -7.70 -7.39
N ALA A 377 7.87 -7.08 -8.16
CA ALA A 377 7.76 -5.70 -8.58
C ALA A 377 7.77 -5.59 -10.11
N GLN A 378 6.92 -4.72 -10.61
CA GLN A 378 6.85 -4.28 -11.99
C GLN A 378 6.37 -2.83 -12.05
N HIS A 379 6.18 -2.28 -13.24
CA HIS A 379 5.94 -0.84 -13.41
C HIS A 379 4.85 -0.52 -14.46
N THR A 380 3.73 -1.28 -14.42
CA THR A 380 2.58 -1.11 -15.32
C THR A 380 1.31 -0.82 -14.55
N LEU A 381 0.65 0.28 -14.89
CA LEU A 381 -0.60 0.76 -14.30
C LEU A 381 -1.83 0.32 -15.09
N ALA A 382 -2.99 0.34 -14.43
CA ALA A 382 -4.32 0.13 -15.04
C ALA A 382 -4.42 -1.17 -15.85
N TYR A 383 -3.92 -2.28 -15.27
CA TYR A 383 -3.91 -3.57 -15.94
C TYR A 383 -4.36 -4.70 -15.01
N ASP A 384 -5.64 -5.01 -15.05
CA ASP A 384 -6.30 -5.95 -14.13
C ASP A 384 -5.75 -7.37 -14.23
N ALA A 385 -5.32 -7.83 -15.42
CA ALA A 385 -4.75 -9.16 -15.62
C ALA A 385 -3.54 -9.43 -14.71
N VAL A 386 -2.77 -8.40 -14.33
CA VAL A 386 -1.67 -8.54 -13.37
C VAL A 386 -2.18 -9.04 -12.02
N PHE A 387 -3.29 -8.49 -11.54
CA PHE A 387 -3.84 -8.79 -10.23
C PHE A 387 -4.66 -10.09 -10.21
N THR A 388 -5.33 -10.40 -11.32
CA THR A 388 -6.27 -11.52 -11.41
C THR A 388 -5.64 -12.80 -11.95
N GLU A 389 -4.54 -12.70 -12.72
CA GLU A 389 -3.87 -13.83 -13.36
C GLU A 389 -2.40 -13.98 -12.95
N VAL A 390 -1.59 -12.89 -13.07
CA VAL A 390 -0.13 -12.98 -12.86
C VAL A 390 0.20 -13.24 -11.39
N HIS A 391 -0.35 -12.45 -10.46
CA HIS A 391 -0.05 -12.60 -9.03
C HIS A 391 -0.45 -13.98 -8.48
N PRO A 392 -1.68 -14.49 -8.71
CA PRO A 392 -2.06 -15.83 -8.26
C PRO A 392 -1.16 -16.92 -8.88
N ARG A 393 -0.78 -16.76 -10.15
CA ARG A 393 0.08 -17.75 -10.81
C ARG A 393 1.51 -17.77 -10.26
N ILE A 394 2.10 -16.59 -10.00
CA ILE A 394 3.41 -16.48 -9.32
C ILE A 394 3.34 -17.18 -7.96
N ARG A 395 2.34 -16.85 -7.14
CA ARG A 395 2.10 -17.50 -5.85
C ARG A 395 2.13 -19.01 -5.98
N ASP A 396 1.28 -19.56 -6.83
CA ASP A 396 1.10 -21.01 -6.93
C ASP A 396 2.38 -21.70 -7.46
N LEU A 397 3.09 -21.09 -8.40
CA LEU A 397 4.37 -21.63 -8.91
C LEU A 397 5.48 -21.59 -7.85
N VAL A 398 5.52 -20.60 -6.97
CA VAL A 398 6.47 -20.58 -5.85
C VAL A 398 6.20 -21.76 -4.91
N TYR A 399 4.94 -21.99 -4.52
CA TYR A 399 4.60 -23.11 -3.63
C TYR A 399 4.81 -24.48 -4.33
N GLU A 400 4.52 -24.60 -5.62
CA GLU A 400 4.86 -25.80 -6.40
C GLU A 400 6.37 -26.12 -6.30
N ALA A 401 7.22 -25.11 -6.52
CA ALA A 401 8.68 -25.28 -6.48
C ALA A 401 9.22 -25.68 -5.10
N LEU A 402 8.46 -25.42 -4.02
CA LEU A 402 8.83 -25.79 -2.67
C LEU A 402 8.39 -27.21 -2.31
N GLU A 403 7.38 -27.76 -2.99
CA GLU A 403 6.88 -29.13 -2.82
C GLU A 403 7.79 -30.14 -3.56
N ASP A 404 8.44 -29.72 -4.67
CA ASP A 404 9.44 -30.48 -5.45
C ASP A 404 10.85 -30.42 -4.78
#